data_ba78ea7e940e3b2ed1e0ad8062c9f4e8
#
_entry.id   ba78ea7e940e3b2ed1e0ad8062c9f4e8
#
_cell.length_a   1.000
_cell.length_b   1.000
_cell.length_c   1.000
_cell.angle_alpha   90.00
_cell.angle_beta   90.00
_cell.angle_gamma   90.00
#
_symmetry.space_group_name_H-M   'P 1'
#
loop_
_entity.id
_entity.type
_entity.pdbx_description
1 polymer ?
#
loop_
_entity_poly.entity_id
_entity_poly.type
_entity_poly.pdbx_seq_one_letter_code
_entity_poly.pdbx_strand_id
1 'polypeptide(L)'
;MTIRPFARADLSATVATLARAFDQDPVMMWIFPDERMRRRRLPSFFASSLRGIPRAGGAEVAVLGGRVLGAAVWLAPGAWRPPLWRQVVALPGVALRLGSRLPAASTTYGALLRVHPERPHWYLSGIGTDPPMQGTGVGSDLLRSRLVRCDADRLPAYLESSNERNVPFYERHGFKVVGELSIPGGGPTLWLMWRDPADGPDQEVAQ
;
A
#
# COMPACT_ATOMS: atom_id res chain seq x y z
N MET A 1 -20.41 -8.52 -1.71
CA MET A 1 -19.27 -7.77 -1.15
C MET A 1 -19.37 -6.33 -1.62
N THR A 2 -19.06 -5.37 -0.75
CA THR A 2 -19.11 -3.92 -1.06
C THR A 2 -17.75 -3.31 -0.80
N ILE A 3 -17.25 -2.52 -1.76
CA ILE A 3 -16.08 -1.67 -1.55
C ILE A 3 -16.57 -0.28 -1.15
N ARG A 4 -16.01 0.24 -0.07
CA ARG A 4 -16.36 1.57 0.45
C ARG A 4 -15.17 2.26 1.12
N PRO A 5 -15.24 3.58 1.30
CA PRO A 5 -14.24 4.29 2.09
C PRO A 5 -14.13 3.71 3.50
N PHE A 6 -12.89 3.68 4.01
CA PHE A 6 -12.58 3.31 5.38
C PHE A 6 -13.19 4.31 6.37
N ALA A 7 -13.86 3.81 7.39
CA ALA A 7 -14.35 4.60 8.51
C ALA A 7 -13.58 4.27 9.80
N ARG A 8 -13.61 5.18 10.78
CA ARG A 8 -12.94 4.95 12.08
C ARG A 8 -13.42 3.68 12.80
N ALA A 9 -14.68 3.34 12.63
CA ALA A 9 -15.26 2.10 13.17
C ALA A 9 -14.59 0.83 12.60
N ASP A 10 -14.03 0.91 11.40
CA ASP A 10 -13.37 -0.23 10.74
C ASP A 10 -11.93 -0.45 11.24
N LEU A 11 -11.37 0.48 12.03
CA LEU A 11 -9.95 0.50 12.37
C LEU A 11 -9.46 -0.85 12.90
N SER A 12 -10.13 -1.40 13.89
CA SER A 12 -9.71 -2.65 14.54
C SER A 12 -9.73 -3.83 13.57
N ALA A 13 -10.82 -3.98 12.82
CA ALA A 13 -10.99 -5.06 11.84
C ALA A 13 -9.99 -4.93 10.69
N THR A 14 -9.79 -3.70 10.15
CA THR A 14 -8.85 -3.43 9.06
C THR A 14 -7.41 -3.69 9.49
N VAL A 15 -7.03 -3.24 10.69
CA VAL A 15 -5.71 -3.51 11.28
C VAL A 15 -5.45 -5.02 11.39
N ALA A 16 -6.41 -5.77 11.92
CA ALA A 16 -6.27 -7.21 12.06
C ALA A 16 -6.14 -7.91 10.71
N THR A 17 -6.92 -7.50 9.71
CA THR A 17 -6.87 -8.04 8.34
C THR A 17 -5.53 -7.75 7.68
N LEU A 18 -5.06 -6.50 7.71
CA LEU A 18 -3.77 -6.13 7.12
C LEU A 18 -2.60 -6.80 7.85
N ALA A 19 -2.64 -6.90 9.19
CA ALA A 19 -1.59 -7.58 9.95
C ALA A 19 -1.44 -9.05 9.54
N ARG A 20 -2.54 -9.76 9.28
CA ARG A 20 -2.51 -11.14 8.76
C ARG A 20 -2.05 -11.20 7.30
N ALA A 21 -2.53 -10.30 6.46
CA ALA A 21 -2.17 -10.26 5.05
C ALA A 21 -0.67 -10.01 4.81
N PHE A 22 -0.05 -9.20 5.68
CA PHE A 22 1.37 -8.83 5.57
C PHE A 22 2.31 -9.65 6.47
N ASP A 23 1.82 -10.67 7.17
CA ASP A 23 2.67 -11.51 8.05
C ASP A 23 3.82 -12.19 7.30
N GLN A 24 3.59 -12.55 6.03
CA GLN A 24 4.60 -13.17 5.16
C GLN A 24 5.12 -12.22 4.07
N ASP A 25 4.90 -10.92 4.21
CA ASP A 25 5.40 -9.93 3.27
C ASP A 25 6.94 -9.80 3.38
N PRO A 26 7.70 -9.85 2.26
CA PRO A 26 9.15 -9.81 2.29
C PRO A 26 9.74 -8.59 3.00
N VAL A 27 9.14 -7.39 2.85
CA VAL A 27 9.60 -6.18 3.54
C VAL A 27 9.30 -6.26 5.03
N MET A 28 8.12 -6.78 5.42
CA MET A 28 7.77 -6.95 6.83
C MET A 28 8.65 -8.02 7.49
N MET A 29 8.99 -9.11 6.77
CA MET A 29 9.94 -10.12 7.24
C MET A 29 11.36 -9.57 7.36
N TRP A 30 11.78 -8.69 6.47
CA TRP A 30 13.07 -7.99 6.56
C TRP A 30 13.14 -7.06 7.77
N ILE A 31 12.11 -6.23 7.97
CA ILE A 31 12.04 -5.31 9.11
C ILE A 31 11.88 -6.08 10.43
N PHE A 32 11.06 -7.11 10.47
CA PHE A 32 10.78 -7.93 11.65
C PHE A 32 11.02 -9.43 11.35
N PRO A 33 12.26 -9.92 11.31
CA PRO A 33 12.56 -11.31 10.94
C PRO A 33 12.00 -12.34 11.93
N ASP A 34 11.95 -12.02 13.22
CA ASP A 34 11.31 -12.88 14.22
C ASP A 34 9.78 -12.85 14.05
N GLU A 35 9.19 -14.02 13.82
CA GLU A 35 7.76 -14.18 13.54
C GLU A 35 6.89 -13.71 14.72
N ARG A 36 7.26 -14.05 15.96
CA ARG A 36 6.50 -13.66 17.15
C ARG A 36 6.51 -12.15 17.33
N MET A 37 7.68 -11.53 17.15
CA MET A 37 7.81 -10.08 17.18
C MET A 37 7.01 -9.43 16.05
N ARG A 38 7.09 -9.95 14.82
CA ARG A 38 6.37 -9.42 13.66
C ARG A 38 4.86 -9.43 13.92
N ARG A 39 4.28 -10.55 14.34
CA ARG A 39 2.84 -10.66 14.67
C ARG A 39 2.40 -9.69 15.78
N ARG A 40 3.27 -9.39 16.72
CA ARG A 40 2.99 -8.40 17.78
C ARG A 40 3.09 -6.95 17.30
N ARG A 41 3.97 -6.66 16.33
CA ARG A 41 4.28 -5.30 15.87
C ARG A 41 3.41 -4.85 14.70
N LEU A 42 3.04 -5.73 13.79
CA LEU A 42 2.22 -5.41 12.62
C LEU A 42 0.90 -4.70 12.98
N PRO A 43 0.12 -5.11 13.99
CA PRO A 43 -1.09 -4.37 14.34
C PRO A 43 -0.82 -2.92 14.73
N SER A 44 0.23 -2.64 15.51
CA SER A 44 0.61 -1.27 15.88
C SER A 44 1.11 -0.46 14.69
N PHE A 45 1.84 -1.10 13.76
CA PHE A 45 2.30 -0.51 12.52
C PHE A 45 1.10 -0.06 11.65
N PHE A 46 0.18 -0.96 11.34
CA PHE A 46 -1.00 -0.63 10.52
C PHE A 46 -1.96 0.33 11.22
N ALA A 47 -2.15 0.22 12.53
CA ALA A 47 -2.94 1.19 13.28
C ALA A 47 -2.39 2.62 13.16
N SER A 48 -1.07 2.77 13.18
CA SER A 48 -0.42 4.07 13.01
C SER A 48 -0.58 4.60 11.58
N SER A 49 -0.37 3.74 10.59
CA SER A 49 -0.54 4.08 9.17
C SER A 49 -1.96 4.55 8.89
N LEU A 50 -2.97 3.78 9.30
CA LEU A 50 -4.39 4.09 9.06
C LEU A 50 -4.87 5.37 9.79
N ARG A 51 -4.35 5.65 10.99
CA ARG A 51 -4.67 6.90 11.71
C ARG A 51 -4.07 8.14 11.06
N GLY A 52 -2.93 7.97 10.37
CA GLY A 52 -2.23 9.05 9.68
C GLY A 52 -2.77 9.39 8.31
N ILE A 53 -3.68 8.60 7.75
CA ILE A 53 -4.21 8.80 6.40
C ILE A 53 -5.12 10.03 6.37
N PRO A 54 -4.88 10.97 5.41
CA PRO A 54 -5.80 12.08 5.16
C PRO A 54 -7.20 11.58 4.78
N ARG A 55 -8.25 12.30 5.20
CA ARG A 55 -9.63 11.93 4.84
C ARG A 55 -9.90 11.97 3.34
N ALA A 56 -9.19 12.81 2.59
CA ALA A 56 -9.31 12.89 1.14
C ALA A 56 -8.48 11.78 0.47
N GLY A 57 -9.15 10.77 -0.04
CA GLY A 57 -8.56 9.76 -0.91
C GLY A 57 -8.02 8.49 -0.22
N GLY A 58 -7.93 8.43 1.06
CA GLY A 58 -7.22 7.53 1.92
C GLY A 58 -7.37 6.01 1.70
N ALA A 59 -8.02 5.31 2.65
CA ALA A 59 -8.19 3.86 2.57
C ALA A 59 -9.58 3.46 2.10
N GLU A 60 -9.65 2.32 1.44
CA GLU A 60 -10.88 1.63 1.07
C GLU A 60 -10.90 0.23 1.69
N VAL A 61 -12.07 -0.23 2.06
CA VAL A 61 -12.27 -1.55 2.65
C VAL A 61 -13.28 -2.37 1.85
N ALA A 62 -12.99 -3.65 1.71
CA ALA A 62 -13.91 -4.65 1.18
C ALA A 62 -14.69 -5.28 2.34
N VAL A 63 -16.02 -5.17 2.33
CA VAL A 63 -16.88 -5.63 3.43
C VAL A 63 -17.92 -6.62 2.93
N LEU A 64 -18.10 -7.72 3.67
CA LEU A 64 -19.16 -8.69 3.44
C LEU A 64 -19.72 -9.14 4.79
N GLY A 65 -21.03 -9.04 4.98
CA GLY A 65 -21.70 -9.43 6.24
C GLY A 65 -21.11 -8.74 7.48
N GLY A 66 -20.73 -7.47 7.35
CA GLY A 66 -20.10 -6.70 8.43
C GLY A 66 -18.61 -7.00 8.69
N ARG A 67 -18.00 -7.97 7.97
CA ARG A 67 -16.58 -8.33 8.12
C ARG A 67 -15.74 -7.61 7.08
N VAL A 68 -14.59 -7.08 7.50
CA VAL A 68 -13.56 -6.56 6.60
C VAL A 68 -12.75 -7.73 6.04
N LEU A 69 -12.80 -7.90 4.73
CA LEU A 69 -12.10 -8.97 4.00
C LEU A 69 -10.78 -8.53 3.41
N GLY A 70 -10.60 -7.24 3.21
CA GLY A 70 -9.38 -6.64 2.68
C GLY A 70 -9.44 -5.13 2.75
N ALA A 71 -8.30 -4.49 2.54
CA ALA A 71 -8.19 -3.05 2.47
C ALA A 71 -7.09 -2.62 1.52
N ALA A 72 -7.28 -1.46 0.88
CA ALA A 72 -6.28 -0.77 0.09
C ALA A 72 -6.04 0.63 0.65
N VAL A 73 -4.78 1.02 0.76
CA VAL A 73 -4.36 2.32 1.27
C VAL A 73 -3.74 3.11 0.12
N TRP A 74 -4.40 4.21 -0.23
CA TRP A 74 -3.99 5.08 -1.31
C TRP A 74 -3.61 6.46 -0.81
N LEU A 75 -2.56 7.02 -1.34
CA LEU A 75 -2.16 8.41 -1.10
C LEU A 75 -2.38 9.22 -2.36
N ALA A 76 -3.01 10.38 -2.20
CA ALA A 76 -3.27 11.31 -3.30
C ALA A 76 -1.97 11.89 -3.86
N PRO A 77 -1.98 12.42 -5.10
CA PRO A 77 -0.82 13.09 -5.68
C PRO A 77 -0.21 14.12 -4.72
N GLY A 78 1.09 14.01 -4.49
CA GLY A 78 1.84 14.86 -3.57
C GLY A 78 1.68 14.56 -2.07
N ALA A 79 0.78 13.65 -1.68
CA ALA A 79 0.54 13.33 -0.27
C ALA A 79 1.48 12.24 0.31
N TRP A 80 2.32 11.63 -0.50
CA TRP A 80 3.21 10.54 -0.09
C TRP A 80 4.41 11.00 0.75
N ARG A 81 4.81 12.27 0.64
CA ARG A 81 5.80 12.90 1.51
C ARG A 81 5.09 13.69 2.62
N PRO A 82 4.99 13.17 3.84
CA PRO A 82 4.46 13.97 4.93
C PRO A 82 5.39 15.15 5.20
N PRO A 83 4.86 16.34 5.57
CA PRO A 83 5.68 17.50 5.90
C PRO A 83 6.69 17.17 7.00
N LEU A 84 7.89 17.77 6.93
CA LEU A 84 9.01 17.49 7.83
C LEU A 84 8.63 17.53 9.31
N TRP A 85 7.82 18.52 9.72
CA TRP A 85 7.39 18.61 11.12
C TRP A 85 6.58 17.39 11.59
N ARG A 86 5.75 16.79 10.71
CA ARG A 86 5.04 15.53 11.04
C ARG A 86 6.00 14.35 11.18
N GLN A 87 7.03 14.32 10.36
CA GLN A 87 8.07 13.28 10.45
C GLN A 87 8.81 13.42 11.78
N VAL A 88 9.25 14.62 12.15
CA VAL A 88 9.96 14.89 13.41
C VAL A 88 9.10 14.54 14.62
N VAL A 89 7.83 14.95 14.65
CA VAL A 89 6.91 14.63 15.76
C VAL A 89 6.64 13.12 15.86
N ALA A 90 6.65 12.39 14.74
CA ALA A 90 6.43 10.94 14.73
C ALA A 90 7.66 10.14 15.15
N LEU A 91 8.88 10.67 15.02
CA LEU A 91 10.14 9.95 15.27
C LEU A 91 10.22 9.22 16.62
N PRO A 92 9.90 9.82 17.77
CA PRO A 92 9.96 9.11 19.05
C PRO A 92 9.06 7.89 19.09
N GLY A 93 7.83 8.04 18.60
CA GLY A 93 6.87 6.94 18.54
C GLY A 93 7.26 5.84 17.54
N VAL A 94 7.88 6.20 16.42
CA VAL A 94 8.43 5.26 15.43
C VAL A 94 9.62 4.51 16.04
N ALA A 95 10.58 5.23 16.64
CA ALA A 95 11.76 4.66 17.28
C ALA A 95 11.38 3.67 18.40
N LEU A 96 10.43 4.04 19.25
CA LEU A 96 9.93 3.17 20.32
C LEU A 96 9.30 1.88 19.78
N ARG A 97 8.54 1.97 18.65
CA ARG A 97 7.88 0.80 18.04
C ARG A 97 8.84 -0.10 17.29
N LEU A 98 9.85 0.46 16.63
CA LEU A 98 10.82 -0.29 15.83
C LEU A 98 11.97 -0.81 16.69
N GLY A 99 12.37 -0.08 17.73
CA GLY A 99 13.49 -0.45 18.59
C GLY A 99 14.77 -0.72 17.79
N SER A 100 15.41 -1.86 18.00
CA SER A 100 16.61 -2.29 17.26
C SER A 100 16.39 -2.46 15.75
N ARG A 101 15.15 -2.45 15.27
CA ARG A 101 14.80 -2.58 13.85
C ARG A 101 14.70 -1.24 13.12
N LEU A 102 14.89 -0.14 13.83
CA LEU A 102 14.88 1.21 13.26
C LEU A 102 15.85 1.39 12.07
N PRO A 103 17.10 0.87 12.10
CA PRO A 103 18.01 0.97 10.97
C PRO A 103 17.46 0.29 9.71
N ALA A 104 16.93 -0.93 9.79
CA ALA A 104 16.37 -1.65 8.66
C ALA A 104 15.16 -0.89 8.06
N ALA A 105 14.25 -0.40 8.90
CA ALA A 105 13.10 0.39 8.46
C ALA A 105 13.53 1.72 7.83
N SER A 106 14.52 2.42 8.40
CA SER A 106 15.05 3.68 7.86
C SER A 106 15.76 3.48 6.53
N THR A 107 16.53 2.40 6.37
CA THR A 107 17.17 2.03 5.11
C THR A 107 16.13 1.75 4.02
N THR A 108 15.08 0.98 4.36
CA THR A 108 13.97 0.69 3.45
C THR A 108 13.28 1.99 3.03
N TYR A 109 12.88 2.83 3.97
CA TYR A 109 12.21 4.10 3.69
C TYR A 109 13.08 5.04 2.85
N GLY A 110 14.37 5.18 3.20
CA GLY A 110 15.32 6.00 2.44
C GLY A 110 15.58 5.49 1.01
N ALA A 111 15.55 4.17 0.80
CA ALA A 111 15.64 3.59 -0.54
C ALA A 111 14.40 3.90 -1.38
N LEU A 112 13.20 3.75 -0.81
CA LEU A 112 11.93 4.10 -1.45
C LEU A 112 11.87 5.58 -1.82
N LEU A 113 12.28 6.49 -0.93
CA LEU A 113 12.30 7.94 -1.20
C LEU A 113 13.13 8.31 -2.43
N ARG A 114 14.21 7.56 -2.73
CA ARG A 114 15.10 7.86 -3.86
C ARG A 114 14.54 7.47 -5.22
N VAL A 115 13.68 6.46 -5.26
CA VAL A 115 13.12 5.92 -6.50
C VAL A 115 11.67 6.35 -6.76
N HIS A 116 11.04 6.97 -5.76
CA HIS A 116 9.64 7.38 -5.86
C HIS A 116 9.46 8.47 -6.93
N PRO A 117 8.53 8.27 -7.91
CA PRO A 117 8.36 9.20 -9.01
C PRO A 117 7.93 10.60 -8.55
N GLU A 118 8.47 11.65 -9.19
CA GLU A 118 8.07 13.04 -8.91
C GLU A 118 6.81 13.46 -9.66
N ARG A 119 6.50 12.83 -10.81
CA ARG A 119 5.28 13.08 -11.58
C ARG A 119 4.06 12.84 -10.69
N PRO A 120 3.05 13.73 -10.68
CA PRO A 120 1.82 13.54 -9.91
C PRO A 120 1.14 12.20 -10.23
N HIS A 121 0.84 11.40 -9.20
CA HIS A 121 0.23 10.08 -9.33
C HIS A 121 -0.50 9.68 -8.05
N TRP A 122 -1.42 8.75 -8.16
CA TRP A 122 -1.96 8.02 -7.02
C TRP A 122 -0.97 6.95 -6.57
N TYR A 123 -0.63 6.93 -5.29
CA TYR A 123 0.30 5.95 -4.73
C TYR A 123 -0.46 4.90 -3.93
N LEU A 124 -0.39 3.64 -4.37
CA LEU A 124 -0.87 2.50 -3.61
C LEU A 124 0.18 2.10 -2.56
N SER A 125 0.05 2.66 -1.37
CA SER A 125 0.96 2.41 -0.25
C SER A 125 0.83 1.01 0.35
N GLY A 126 -0.30 0.34 0.14
CA GLY A 126 -0.50 -1.06 0.54
C GLY A 126 -1.87 -1.57 0.20
N ILE A 127 -1.93 -2.85 -0.14
CA ILE A 127 -3.17 -3.59 -0.35
C ILE A 127 -3.03 -4.97 0.30
N GLY A 128 -4.05 -5.38 1.05
CA GLY A 128 -4.05 -6.69 1.69
C GLY A 128 -5.43 -7.30 1.75
N THR A 129 -5.49 -8.58 1.45
CA THR A 129 -6.70 -9.42 1.58
C THR A 129 -6.48 -10.43 2.69
N ASP A 130 -7.47 -10.62 3.56
CA ASP A 130 -7.43 -11.64 4.62
C ASP A 130 -7.05 -13.00 4.02
N PRO A 131 -6.05 -13.73 4.55
CA PRO A 131 -5.53 -14.96 3.95
C PRO A 131 -6.61 -15.96 3.49
N PRO A 132 -7.69 -16.25 4.25
CA PRO A 132 -8.74 -17.15 3.78
C PRO A 132 -9.54 -16.63 2.57
N MET A 133 -9.43 -15.33 2.26
CA MET A 133 -10.15 -14.68 1.17
C MET A 133 -9.25 -14.32 -0.03
N GLN A 134 -7.98 -14.72 0.03
CA GLN A 134 -7.09 -14.56 -1.12
C GLN A 134 -7.53 -15.47 -2.28
N GLY A 135 -7.32 -14.99 -3.52
CA GLY A 135 -7.79 -15.69 -4.73
C GLY A 135 -9.28 -15.55 -5.05
N THR A 136 -10.10 -14.91 -4.18
CA THR A 136 -11.55 -14.75 -4.39
C THR A 136 -11.97 -13.43 -5.06
N GLY A 137 -11.01 -12.64 -5.56
CA GLY A 137 -11.27 -11.40 -6.27
C GLY A 137 -11.30 -10.12 -5.40
N VAL A 138 -11.23 -10.23 -4.06
CA VAL A 138 -11.27 -9.08 -3.14
C VAL A 138 -10.22 -8.01 -3.48
N GLY A 139 -8.98 -8.41 -3.73
CA GLY A 139 -7.91 -7.48 -4.11
C GLY A 139 -8.17 -6.79 -5.44
N SER A 140 -8.73 -7.52 -6.42
CA SER A 140 -9.08 -6.95 -7.73
C SER A 140 -10.19 -5.91 -7.62
N ASP A 141 -11.18 -6.14 -6.79
CA ASP A 141 -12.28 -5.20 -6.58
C ASP A 141 -11.80 -3.93 -5.86
N LEU A 142 -10.90 -4.08 -4.87
CA LEU A 142 -10.25 -2.95 -4.22
C LEU A 142 -9.41 -2.11 -5.18
N LEU A 143 -8.63 -2.75 -6.07
CA LEU A 143 -7.87 -2.02 -7.10
C LEU A 143 -8.80 -1.31 -8.08
N ARG A 144 -9.76 -2.02 -8.66
CA ARG A 144 -10.70 -1.46 -9.64
C ARG A 144 -11.46 -0.25 -9.11
N SER A 145 -11.90 -0.30 -7.86
CA SER A 145 -12.60 0.83 -7.22
C SER A 145 -11.83 2.14 -7.32
N ARG A 146 -10.51 2.13 -7.09
CA ARG A 146 -9.68 3.33 -7.20
C ARG A 146 -9.25 3.62 -8.63
N LEU A 147 -8.90 2.60 -9.41
CA LEU A 147 -8.39 2.77 -10.76
C LEU A 147 -9.39 3.44 -11.69
N VAL A 148 -10.69 3.16 -11.55
CA VAL A 148 -11.76 3.88 -12.25
C VAL A 148 -11.69 5.40 -12.00
N ARG A 149 -11.36 5.82 -10.78
CA ARG A 149 -11.18 7.25 -10.44
C ARG A 149 -9.87 7.80 -11.02
N CYS A 150 -8.79 7.00 -10.99
CA CYS A 150 -7.53 7.40 -11.62
C CYS A 150 -7.73 7.69 -13.12
N ASP A 151 -8.50 6.83 -13.79
CA ASP A 151 -8.83 6.98 -15.22
C ASP A 151 -9.70 8.24 -15.47
N ALA A 152 -10.75 8.43 -14.67
CA ALA A 152 -11.62 9.61 -14.77
C ALA A 152 -10.85 10.93 -14.51
N ASP A 153 -9.94 10.92 -13.55
CA ASP A 153 -9.10 12.10 -13.20
C ASP A 153 -7.89 12.25 -14.13
N ARG A 154 -7.67 11.33 -15.08
CA ARG A 154 -6.48 11.24 -15.95
C ARG A 154 -5.17 11.26 -15.18
N LEU A 155 -5.14 10.62 -14.03
CA LEU A 155 -3.99 10.51 -13.16
C LEU A 155 -3.43 9.09 -13.16
N PRO A 156 -2.11 8.92 -13.32
CA PRO A 156 -1.46 7.63 -13.21
C PRO A 156 -1.50 7.08 -11.79
N ALA A 157 -1.22 5.79 -11.68
CA ALA A 157 -1.06 5.09 -10.41
C ALA A 157 0.33 4.45 -10.31
N TYR A 158 0.89 4.43 -9.11
CA TYR A 158 2.19 3.86 -8.81
C TYR A 158 2.13 2.97 -7.57
N LEU A 159 2.96 1.95 -7.54
CA LEU A 159 3.18 1.09 -6.38
C LEU A 159 4.58 0.46 -6.40
N GLU A 160 5.04 -0.01 -5.24
CA GLU A 160 6.16 -0.95 -5.14
C GLU A 160 5.63 -2.30 -4.65
N SER A 161 5.81 -3.36 -5.46
CA SER A 161 5.48 -4.72 -5.04
C SER A 161 6.67 -5.35 -4.33
N SER A 162 6.47 -5.78 -3.08
CA SER A 162 7.47 -6.48 -2.28
C SER A 162 7.57 -7.98 -2.62
N ASN A 163 6.64 -8.50 -3.40
CA ASN A 163 6.57 -9.91 -3.74
C ASN A 163 6.38 -10.08 -5.26
N GLU A 164 7.34 -10.74 -5.90
CA GLU A 164 7.32 -11.04 -7.33
C GLU A 164 6.03 -11.75 -7.77
N ARG A 165 5.53 -12.65 -6.93
CA ARG A 165 4.28 -13.40 -7.20
C ARG A 165 3.06 -12.50 -7.39
N ASN A 166 3.12 -11.27 -6.89
CA ASN A 166 2.05 -10.29 -7.05
C ASN A 166 2.18 -9.46 -8.34
N VAL A 167 3.31 -9.50 -9.04
CA VAL A 167 3.51 -8.75 -10.29
C VAL A 167 2.44 -9.08 -11.32
N PRO A 168 2.14 -10.37 -11.64
CA PRO A 168 1.07 -10.70 -12.59
C PRO A 168 -0.33 -10.24 -12.14
N PHE A 169 -0.56 -10.12 -10.83
CA PHE A 169 -1.81 -9.56 -10.32
C PHE A 169 -1.94 -8.09 -10.67
N TYR A 170 -0.89 -7.28 -10.51
CA TYR A 170 -0.92 -5.87 -10.88
C TYR A 170 -0.93 -5.65 -12.38
N GLU A 171 -0.20 -6.48 -13.15
CA GLU A 171 -0.19 -6.41 -14.62
C GLU A 171 -1.59 -6.59 -15.23
N ARG A 172 -2.40 -7.50 -14.71
CA ARG A 172 -3.80 -7.68 -15.13
C ARG A 172 -4.68 -6.45 -14.85
N HIS A 173 -4.20 -5.51 -14.04
CA HIS A 173 -4.88 -4.23 -13.77
C HIS A 173 -4.20 -3.04 -14.48
N GLY A 174 -3.36 -3.34 -15.48
CA GLY A 174 -2.71 -2.34 -16.35
C GLY A 174 -1.42 -1.74 -15.80
N PHE A 175 -0.90 -2.21 -14.67
CA PHE A 175 0.42 -1.81 -14.20
C PHE A 175 1.52 -2.50 -15.02
N LYS A 176 2.63 -1.79 -15.20
CA LYS A 176 3.85 -2.31 -15.85
C LYS A 176 5.04 -2.15 -14.90
N VAL A 177 5.92 -3.13 -14.88
CA VAL A 177 7.20 -2.98 -14.17
C VAL A 177 8.05 -1.94 -14.90
N VAL A 178 8.45 -0.89 -14.20
CA VAL A 178 9.27 0.21 -14.71
C VAL A 178 10.67 0.22 -14.11
N GLY A 179 10.94 -0.67 -13.17
CA GLY A 179 12.25 -0.83 -12.55
C GLY A 179 12.20 -1.75 -11.33
N GLU A 180 13.35 -1.98 -10.76
CA GLU A 180 13.53 -2.77 -9.55
C GLU A 180 14.37 -1.99 -8.53
N LEU A 181 14.10 -2.21 -7.27
CA LEU A 181 14.84 -1.65 -6.14
C LEU A 181 15.24 -2.76 -5.19
N SER A 182 16.55 -3.07 -5.12
CA SER A 182 17.09 -3.91 -4.05
C SER A 182 17.31 -3.07 -2.79
N ILE A 183 16.68 -3.44 -1.68
CA ILE A 183 16.85 -2.74 -0.41
C ILE A 183 18.26 -3.00 0.11
N PRO A 184 19.08 -1.95 0.39
CA PRO A 184 20.45 -2.12 0.86
C PRO A 184 20.55 -2.92 2.16
N GLY A 185 21.67 -3.63 2.33
CA GLY A 185 21.93 -4.43 3.53
C GLY A 185 21.37 -5.86 3.44
N GLY A 186 21.07 -6.35 2.24
CA GLY A 186 20.53 -7.71 2.03
C GLY A 186 19.00 -7.78 2.17
N GLY A 187 18.33 -6.64 2.07
CA GLY A 187 16.86 -6.60 2.05
C GLY A 187 16.26 -7.13 0.74
N PRO A 188 14.93 -7.28 0.67
CA PRO A 188 14.25 -7.80 -0.50
C PRO A 188 14.35 -6.86 -1.71
N THR A 189 14.13 -7.42 -2.90
CA THR A 189 13.88 -6.66 -4.12
C THR A 189 12.41 -6.22 -4.16
N LEU A 190 12.18 -5.00 -4.62
CA LEU A 190 10.86 -4.44 -4.88
C LEU A 190 10.72 -4.18 -6.37
N TRP A 191 9.56 -4.50 -6.92
CA TRP A 191 9.18 -4.21 -8.30
C TRP A 191 8.45 -2.89 -8.33
N LEU A 192 9.05 -1.88 -8.98
CA LEU A 192 8.48 -0.55 -9.18
C LEU A 192 7.48 -0.64 -10.31
N MET A 193 6.21 -0.34 -10.05
CA MET A 193 5.16 -0.55 -11.04
C MET A 193 4.37 0.73 -11.28
N TRP A 194 4.15 1.04 -12.55
CA TRP A 194 3.46 2.23 -13.02
C TRP A 194 2.28 1.85 -13.90
N ARG A 195 1.18 2.57 -13.76
CA ARG A 195 0.02 2.48 -14.61
C ARG A 195 -0.38 3.87 -15.08
N ASP A 196 -0.35 4.12 -16.37
CA ASP A 196 -0.98 5.29 -16.95
C ASP A 196 -2.50 5.15 -16.92
N PRO A 197 -3.25 6.27 -16.85
CA PRO A 197 -4.72 6.21 -16.93
C PRO A 197 -5.12 5.56 -18.26
N ALA A 198 -6.19 4.75 -18.23
CA ALA A 198 -6.77 4.22 -19.45
C ALA A 198 -7.37 5.38 -20.27
N ASP A 199 -7.19 5.33 -21.57
CA ASP A 199 -7.88 6.25 -22.48
C ASP A 199 -9.40 6.05 -22.34
N GLY A 200 -10.11 7.15 -22.13
CA GLY A 200 -11.57 7.11 -22.10
C GLY A 200 -12.13 6.70 -23.47
N PRO A 201 -13.37 6.18 -23.54
CA PRO A 201 -13.98 5.72 -24.77
C PRO A 201 -14.12 6.77 -25.89
N ASP A 202 -13.74 8.02 -25.65
CA ASP A 202 -13.99 9.14 -26.58
C ASP A 202 -12.82 9.49 -27.51
N GLN A 203 -11.76 8.68 -27.65
CA GLN A 203 -10.65 8.97 -28.58
C GLN A 203 -10.64 8.13 -29.87
N GLU A 204 -11.66 7.31 -30.11
CA GLU A 204 -11.74 6.47 -31.34
C GLU A 204 -12.50 7.15 -32.52
N VAL A 205 -12.83 8.44 -32.41
CA VAL A 205 -13.53 9.18 -33.48
C VAL A 205 -12.77 10.47 -33.81
N ALA A 206 -11.54 10.35 -34.28
CA ALA A 206 -10.85 11.43 -35.03
C ALA A 206 -9.63 10.87 -35.79
N GLN A 207 -9.86 10.05 -36.79
CA GLN A 207 -8.95 9.84 -37.95
C GLN A 207 -9.77 9.80 -39.24
#